data_92dcf6e9b92363660bad1921de88111b
#
_entry.id   92dcf6e9b92363660bad1921de88111b
#
_cell.length_a   1.000
_cell.length_b   1.000
_cell.length_c   1.000
_cell.angle_alpha   90.00
_cell.angle_beta   90.00
_cell.angle_gamma   90.00
#
_symmetry.space_group_name_H-M   'P 1'
#
loop_
_entity.id
_entity.type
_entity.pdbx_description
1 polymer ?
#
loop_
_entity_poly.entity_id
_entity_poly.type
_entity_poly.pdbx_seq_one_letter_code
_entity_poly.pdbx_strand_id
1 'polypeptide(L)'
;MLIHDPVLITGCSSGIGRASATALLEAGFTVYATARKPKVLRDLADAGAHTLALDVTDEASMAAAVAHVEARHGHVGALVNNAGYGAYGPIEEVPLDAVRRQFETNLFGLGRLCQLVLPGMRAAGRGRIVNIGSMGGRATFPTGGWYHASKYAVEALSDALRIEVAPFGVDVVLVEPGLIRTSFEDVAGAGLEAQVDGPYGPLRQTSREVTARNYAGRGAVGPEAVAAVVVESLSSGHPRSRYVITPQARAILQMRRLAGDRVWDATLRKIYRWA
;
A
#
# COMPACT_ATOMS: atom_id res chain seq x y z
N MET A 1 7.09 -20.51 0.39
CA MET A 1 6.34 -20.33 1.63
C MET A 1 5.34 -21.48 1.78
N LEU A 2 5.09 -21.96 2.98
CA LEU A 2 4.06 -23.01 3.23
C LEU A 2 2.73 -22.31 3.56
N ILE A 3 1.60 -22.90 3.16
CA ILE A 3 0.25 -22.35 3.45
C ILE A 3 0.02 -22.17 4.97
N HIS A 4 0.70 -22.96 5.80
CA HIS A 4 0.59 -22.89 7.27
C HIS A 4 1.52 -21.82 7.91
N ASP A 5 2.40 -21.19 7.15
CA ASP A 5 3.22 -20.09 7.69
C ASP A 5 2.32 -18.87 8.00
N PRO A 6 2.45 -18.22 9.17
CA PRO A 6 1.56 -17.13 9.58
C PRO A 6 1.77 -15.87 8.73
N VAL A 7 0.66 -15.24 8.36
CA VAL A 7 0.64 -13.99 7.58
C VAL A 7 0.22 -12.83 8.48
N LEU A 8 1.12 -11.87 8.70
CA LEU A 8 0.83 -10.62 9.41
C LEU A 8 0.43 -9.53 8.42
N ILE A 9 -0.77 -8.96 8.55
CA ILE A 9 -1.29 -7.93 7.65
C ILE A 9 -1.56 -6.65 8.41
N THR A 10 -1.05 -5.52 7.91
CA THR A 10 -1.30 -4.21 8.51
C THR A 10 -2.49 -3.49 7.87
N GLY A 11 -3.26 -2.73 8.67
CA GLY A 11 -4.32 -1.87 8.17
C GLY A 11 -5.58 -2.59 7.68
N CYS A 12 -6.04 -3.63 8.40
CA CYS A 12 -7.21 -4.43 8.02
C CYS A 12 -8.58 -3.82 8.40
N SER A 13 -8.62 -2.58 8.88
CA SER A 13 -9.88 -1.93 9.27
C SER A 13 -10.83 -1.71 8.09
N SER A 14 -10.33 -1.58 6.86
CA SER A 14 -11.12 -1.36 5.65
C SER A 14 -10.32 -1.68 4.37
N GLY A 15 -10.95 -1.55 3.22
CA GLY A 15 -10.31 -1.54 1.91
C GLY A 15 -9.46 -2.76 1.59
N ILE A 16 -8.29 -2.54 1.02
CA ILE A 16 -7.39 -3.59 0.53
C ILE A 16 -6.97 -4.54 1.65
N GLY A 17 -6.61 -4.02 2.83
CA GLY A 17 -6.15 -4.86 3.94
C GLY A 17 -7.23 -5.81 4.44
N ARG A 18 -8.48 -5.33 4.55
CA ARG A 18 -9.62 -6.18 4.94
C ARG A 18 -9.90 -7.25 3.87
N ALA A 19 -10.01 -6.85 2.61
CA ALA A 19 -10.25 -7.78 1.51
C ALA A 19 -9.14 -8.84 1.40
N SER A 20 -7.87 -8.44 1.60
CA SER A 20 -6.74 -9.36 1.61
C SER A 20 -6.78 -10.34 2.77
N ALA A 21 -7.16 -9.88 3.97
CA ALA A 21 -7.31 -10.75 5.13
C ALA A 21 -8.40 -11.81 4.89
N THR A 22 -9.58 -11.39 4.38
CA THR A 22 -10.68 -12.30 4.02
C THR A 22 -10.24 -13.33 2.97
N ALA A 23 -9.66 -12.89 1.86
CA ALA A 23 -9.26 -13.80 0.78
C ALA A 23 -8.16 -14.79 1.21
N LEU A 24 -7.26 -14.39 2.10
CA LEU A 24 -6.24 -15.28 2.66
C LEU A 24 -6.81 -16.31 3.61
N LEU A 25 -7.82 -15.96 4.43
CA LEU A 25 -8.56 -16.92 5.26
C LEU A 25 -9.27 -17.95 4.39
N GLU A 26 -9.97 -17.51 3.35
CA GLU A 26 -10.65 -18.39 2.39
C GLU A 26 -9.67 -19.33 1.67
N ALA A 27 -8.43 -18.86 1.43
CA ALA A 27 -7.36 -19.67 0.86
C ALA A 27 -6.65 -20.60 1.88
N GLY A 28 -7.08 -20.62 3.14
CA GLY A 28 -6.57 -21.51 4.19
C GLY A 28 -5.30 -21.05 4.89
N PHE A 29 -4.93 -19.77 4.76
CA PHE A 29 -3.77 -19.22 5.47
C PHE A 29 -4.09 -18.92 6.94
N THR A 30 -3.07 -19.04 7.81
CA THR A 30 -3.14 -18.52 9.18
C THR A 30 -2.93 -17.01 9.16
N VAL A 31 -4.00 -16.23 9.39
CA VAL A 31 -4.00 -14.76 9.21
C VAL A 31 -4.00 -14.04 10.55
N TYR A 32 -3.05 -13.14 10.73
CA TYR A 32 -2.98 -12.15 11.79
C TYR A 32 -3.39 -10.78 11.20
N ALA A 33 -4.67 -10.45 11.31
CA ALA A 33 -5.22 -9.19 10.84
C ALA A 33 -5.04 -8.10 11.87
N THR A 34 -4.49 -6.93 11.48
CA THR A 34 -4.19 -5.88 12.44
C THR A 34 -4.84 -4.54 12.11
N ALA A 35 -5.17 -3.79 13.16
CA ALA A 35 -5.64 -2.42 13.12
C ALA A 35 -5.27 -1.70 14.42
N ARG A 36 -5.25 -0.37 14.42
CA ARG A 36 -5.05 0.44 15.64
C ARG A 36 -6.09 0.13 16.73
N LYS A 37 -7.30 -0.19 16.34
CA LYS A 37 -8.41 -0.58 17.22
C LYS A 37 -8.93 -1.96 16.81
N PRO A 38 -8.50 -3.07 17.44
CA PRO A 38 -8.86 -4.42 17.01
C PRO A 38 -10.37 -4.71 17.00
N LYS A 39 -11.15 -3.98 17.82
CA LYS A 39 -12.62 -4.15 17.86
C LYS A 39 -13.30 -3.97 16.49
N VAL A 40 -12.69 -3.24 15.55
CA VAL A 40 -13.23 -3.07 14.18
C VAL A 40 -12.99 -4.29 13.28
N LEU A 41 -12.27 -5.30 13.78
CA LEU A 41 -11.92 -6.53 13.05
C LEU A 41 -12.76 -7.74 13.51
N ARG A 42 -13.88 -7.51 14.20
CA ARG A 42 -14.69 -8.59 14.81
C ARG A 42 -15.15 -9.61 13.78
N ASP A 43 -15.61 -9.16 12.63
CA ASP A 43 -16.02 -10.02 11.53
C ASP A 43 -14.88 -10.89 10.98
N LEU A 44 -13.66 -10.37 10.91
CA LEU A 44 -12.48 -11.16 10.56
C LEU A 44 -12.13 -12.18 11.65
N ALA A 45 -12.29 -11.80 12.92
CA ALA A 45 -12.11 -12.74 14.03
C ALA A 45 -13.15 -13.87 13.99
N ASP A 46 -14.41 -13.54 13.74
CA ASP A 46 -15.51 -14.51 13.60
C ASP A 46 -15.27 -15.44 12.39
N ALA A 47 -14.58 -14.95 11.35
CA ALA A 47 -14.15 -15.74 10.18
C ALA A 47 -12.85 -16.55 10.42
N GLY A 48 -12.24 -16.49 11.61
CA GLY A 48 -11.07 -17.27 11.99
C GLY A 48 -9.73 -16.56 11.97
N ALA A 49 -9.69 -15.24 11.75
CA ALA A 49 -8.44 -14.48 11.87
C ALA A 49 -8.04 -14.28 13.34
N HIS A 50 -6.75 -14.31 13.60
CA HIS A 50 -6.19 -13.73 14.82
C HIS A 50 -6.15 -12.22 14.67
N THR A 51 -6.75 -11.47 15.59
CA THR A 51 -6.78 -10.01 15.51
C THR A 51 -5.89 -9.37 16.55
N LEU A 52 -5.03 -8.41 16.13
CA LEU A 52 -4.08 -7.74 17.01
C LEU A 52 -4.18 -6.21 16.89
N ALA A 53 -3.86 -5.51 17.96
CA ALA A 53 -3.56 -4.09 17.90
C ALA A 53 -2.21 -3.88 17.22
N LEU A 54 -2.16 -3.01 16.22
CA LEU A 54 -0.91 -2.57 15.61
C LEU A 54 -1.08 -1.16 15.04
N ASP A 55 -0.26 -0.24 15.54
CA ASP A 55 -0.03 1.06 14.94
C ASP A 55 1.36 1.06 14.31
N VAL A 56 1.44 1.26 13.01
CA VAL A 56 2.70 1.26 12.26
C VAL A 56 3.58 2.50 12.54
N THR A 57 3.06 3.46 13.32
CA THR A 57 3.81 4.64 13.77
C THR A 57 4.31 4.50 15.21
N ASP A 58 4.06 3.38 15.87
CA ASP A 58 4.46 3.09 17.24
C ASP A 58 5.36 1.85 17.28
N GLU A 59 6.62 2.08 17.62
CA GLU A 59 7.66 1.04 17.71
C GLU A 59 7.27 -0.10 18.67
N ALA A 60 6.74 0.23 19.84
CA ALA A 60 6.36 -0.77 20.83
C ALA A 60 5.18 -1.62 20.34
N SER A 61 4.23 -1.00 19.67
CA SER A 61 3.07 -1.67 19.06
C SER A 61 3.51 -2.64 17.96
N MET A 62 4.42 -2.22 17.09
CA MET A 62 4.97 -3.08 16.02
C MET A 62 5.73 -4.28 16.60
N ALA A 63 6.64 -4.04 17.54
CA ALA A 63 7.43 -5.08 18.18
C ALA A 63 6.55 -6.10 18.92
N ALA A 64 5.55 -5.63 19.66
CA ALA A 64 4.62 -6.51 20.38
C ALA A 64 3.80 -7.41 19.42
N ALA A 65 3.35 -6.87 18.29
CA ALA A 65 2.60 -7.64 17.29
C ALA A 65 3.46 -8.73 16.65
N VAL A 66 4.69 -8.41 16.26
CA VAL A 66 5.64 -9.39 15.70
C VAL A 66 5.98 -10.46 16.74
N ALA A 67 6.37 -10.08 17.98
CA ALA A 67 6.68 -11.00 19.04
C ALA A 67 5.51 -11.95 19.37
N HIS A 68 4.26 -11.46 19.30
CA HIS A 68 3.07 -12.29 19.52
C HIS A 68 2.94 -13.42 18.47
N VAL A 69 3.25 -13.14 17.22
CA VAL A 69 3.23 -14.15 16.15
C VAL A 69 4.40 -15.12 16.32
N GLU A 70 5.59 -14.59 16.57
CA GLU A 70 6.81 -15.39 16.73
C GLU A 70 6.75 -16.36 17.94
N ALA A 71 6.14 -15.93 19.04
CA ALA A 71 5.95 -16.79 20.22
C ALA A 71 5.08 -18.04 19.92
N ARG A 72 4.23 -18.00 18.90
CA ARG A 72 3.35 -19.11 18.51
C ARG A 72 3.88 -19.96 17.36
N HIS A 73 4.62 -19.34 16.45
CA HIS A 73 4.99 -19.95 15.17
C HIS A 73 6.50 -19.96 14.91
N GLY A 74 7.29 -19.38 15.82
CA GLY A 74 8.76 -19.26 15.68
C GLY A 74 9.19 -18.10 14.78
N HIS A 75 8.39 -17.71 13.80
CA HIS A 75 8.66 -16.58 12.91
C HIS A 75 7.36 -16.08 12.25
N VAL A 76 7.38 -14.86 11.72
CA VAL A 76 6.36 -14.36 10.79
C VAL A 76 6.69 -14.91 9.40
N GLY A 77 5.84 -15.78 8.86
CA GLY A 77 6.08 -16.40 7.55
C GLY A 77 5.88 -15.44 6.39
N ALA A 78 4.86 -14.56 6.47
CA ALA A 78 4.67 -13.47 5.53
C ALA A 78 4.26 -12.17 6.22
N LEU A 79 4.74 -11.06 5.70
CA LEU A 79 4.34 -9.70 6.10
C LEU A 79 3.66 -9.02 4.92
N VAL A 80 2.41 -8.57 5.10
CA VAL A 80 1.70 -7.73 4.14
C VAL A 80 1.64 -6.31 4.68
N ASN A 81 2.52 -5.46 4.21
CA ASN A 81 2.57 -4.03 4.52
C ASN A 81 1.52 -3.30 3.68
N ASN A 82 0.30 -3.16 4.23
CA ASN A 82 -0.81 -2.51 3.56
C ASN A 82 -1.19 -1.17 4.20
N ALA A 83 -0.94 -0.94 5.48
CA ALA A 83 -1.28 0.32 6.14
C ALA A 83 -0.68 1.52 5.39
N GLY A 84 -1.53 2.49 5.08
CA GLY A 84 -1.13 3.69 4.36
C GLY A 84 -2.30 4.60 4.02
N TYR A 85 -2.01 5.87 3.76
CA TYR A 85 -2.98 6.87 3.32
C TYR A 85 -2.31 7.94 2.46
N GLY A 86 -3.10 8.84 1.86
CA GLY A 86 -2.60 9.95 1.06
C GLY A 86 -3.02 11.29 1.63
N ALA A 87 -2.06 12.18 1.91
CA ALA A 87 -2.28 13.60 2.12
C ALA A 87 -2.18 14.30 0.76
N TYR A 88 -3.35 14.66 0.20
CA TYR A 88 -3.44 15.31 -1.12
C TYR A 88 -3.59 16.82 -0.98
N GLY A 89 -3.02 17.54 -1.92
CA GLY A 89 -3.05 18.99 -2.05
C GLY A 89 -1.85 19.49 -2.87
N PRO A 90 -1.86 20.75 -3.32
CA PRO A 90 -0.67 21.39 -3.89
C PRO A 90 0.51 21.27 -2.91
N ILE A 91 1.71 21.02 -3.42
CA ILE A 91 2.90 20.78 -2.59
C ILE A 91 3.14 21.92 -1.59
N GLU A 92 2.93 23.15 -2.03
CA GLU A 92 3.10 24.37 -1.22
C GLU A 92 2.12 24.47 -0.05
N GLU A 93 0.93 23.92 -0.20
CA GLU A 93 -0.17 24.11 0.77
C GLU A 93 -0.37 22.94 1.74
N VAL A 94 0.21 21.76 1.46
CA VAL A 94 0.10 20.62 2.38
C VAL A 94 0.98 20.85 3.61
N PRO A 95 0.40 20.92 4.82
CA PRO A 95 1.19 21.16 6.04
C PRO A 95 2.26 20.08 6.23
N LEU A 96 3.48 20.51 6.56
CA LEU A 96 4.62 19.61 6.69
C LEU A 96 4.40 18.51 7.75
N ASP A 97 3.60 18.80 8.79
CA ASP A 97 3.22 17.78 9.79
C ASP A 97 2.36 16.67 9.19
N ALA A 98 1.46 17.00 8.26
CA ALA A 98 0.66 16.00 7.55
C ALA A 98 1.56 15.15 6.64
N VAL A 99 2.55 15.78 5.99
CA VAL A 99 3.56 15.08 5.20
C VAL A 99 4.38 14.13 6.06
N ARG A 100 4.90 14.59 7.21
CA ARG A 100 5.67 13.74 8.13
C ARG A 100 4.86 12.53 8.59
N ARG A 101 3.62 12.74 9.05
CA ARG A 101 2.74 11.64 9.46
C ARG A 101 2.46 10.64 8.34
N GLN A 102 2.34 11.12 7.09
CA GLN A 102 2.19 10.24 5.94
C GLN A 102 3.43 9.39 5.70
N PHE A 103 4.63 9.97 5.79
CA PHE A 103 5.89 9.23 5.64
C PHE A 103 6.11 8.25 6.80
N GLU A 104 5.78 8.63 8.04
CA GLU A 104 5.82 7.72 9.19
C GLU A 104 4.97 6.47 8.93
N THR A 105 3.75 6.64 8.40
CA THR A 105 2.86 5.51 8.12
C THR A 105 3.29 4.73 6.88
N ASN A 106 3.50 5.43 5.73
CA ASN A 106 3.64 4.79 4.43
C ASN A 106 5.02 4.18 4.19
N LEU A 107 6.05 4.71 4.85
CA LEU A 107 7.45 4.35 4.60
C LEU A 107 8.16 3.85 5.85
N PHE A 108 8.26 4.67 6.90
CA PHE A 108 9.09 4.31 8.07
C PHE A 108 8.49 3.12 8.83
N GLY A 109 7.18 3.10 9.08
CA GLY A 109 6.51 1.96 9.72
C GLY A 109 6.61 0.68 8.89
N LEU A 110 6.44 0.79 7.56
CA LEU A 110 6.65 -0.32 6.63
C LEU A 110 8.08 -0.86 6.73
N GLY A 111 9.07 0.02 6.64
CA GLY A 111 10.48 -0.35 6.72
C GLY A 111 10.83 -0.97 8.08
N ARG A 112 10.28 -0.40 9.16
CA ARG A 112 10.51 -0.93 10.51
C ARG A 112 9.92 -2.33 10.70
N LEU A 113 8.71 -2.58 10.21
CA LEU A 113 8.13 -3.93 10.24
C LEU A 113 8.97 -4.92 9.44
N CYS A 114 9.51 -4.54 8.28
CA CYS A 114 10.48 -5.39 7.56
C CYS A 114 11.69 -5.74 8.45
N GLN A 115 12.28 -4.76 9.14
CA GLN A 115 13.42 -4.99 10.04
C GLN A 115 13.06 -5.94 11.19
N LEU A 116 11.84 -5.85 11.73
CA LEU A 116 11.40 -6.68 12.86
C LEU A 116 11.19 -8.15 12.46
N VAL A 117 10.62 -8.42 11.26
CA VAL A 117 10.32 -9.81 10.84
C VAL A 117 11.50 -10.52 10.18
N LEU A 118 12.44 -9.79 9.60
CA LEU A 118 13.56 -10.35 8.85
C LEU A 118 14.47 -11.28 9.66
N PRO A 119 14.82 -11.03 10.93
CA PRO A 119 15.63 -11.97 11.71
C PRO A 119 14.99 -13.36 11.78
N GLY A 120 13.70 -13.45 12.07
CA GLY A 120 12.95 -14.71 12.10
C GLY A 120 12.86 -15.39 10.74
N MET A 121 12.53 -14.64 9.67
CA MET A 121 12.49 -15.17 8.30
C MET A 121 13.86 -15.71 7.86
N ARG A 122 14.93 -14.98 8.13
CA ARG A 122 16.30 -15.39 7.81
C ARG A 122 16.70 -16.66 8.57
N ALA A 123 16.39 -16.76 9.86
CA ALA A 123 16.65 -17.95 10.66
C ALA A 123 15.88 -19.18 10.14
N ALA A 124 14.65 -18.97 9.66
CA ALA A 124 13.81 -19.99 9.02
C ALA A 124 14.26 -20.36 7.59
N GLY A 125 15.17 -19.59 6.98
CA GLY A 125 15.60 -19.77 5.59
C GLY A 125 14.50 -19.53 4.56
N ARG A 126 13.39 -18.88 4.93
CA ARG A 126 12.25 -18.57 4.09
C ARG A 126 11.41 -17.44 4.65
N GLY A 127 10.73 -16.74 3.79
CA GLY A 127 9.78 -15.70 4.16
C GLY A 127 9.26 -14.94 2.94
N ARG A 128 8.20 -14.16 3.13
CA ARG A 128 7.70 -13.30 2.06
C ARG A 128 7.22 -11.95 2.59
N ILE A 129 7.69 -10.89 1.97
CA ILE A 129 7.26 -9.52 2.26
C ILE A 129 6.50 -9.00 1.04
N VAL A 130 5.24 -8.62 1.25
CA VAL A 130 4.37 -8.02 0.24
C VAL A 130 4.12 -6.56 0.62
N ASN A 131 4.67 -5.63 -0.14
CA ASN A 131 4.48 -4.21 0.07
C ASN A 131 3.40 -3.68 -0.87
N ILE A 132 2.34 -3.08 -0.31
CA ILE A 132 1.31 -2.42 -1.11
C ILE A 132 1.83 -1.03 -1.51
N GLY A 133 2.39 -0.98 -2.71
CA GLY A 133 2.83 0.22 -3.38
C GLY A 133 1.67 1.01 -3.97
N SER A 134 1.86 1.52 -5.18
CA SER A 134 0.85 2.20 -6.00
C SER A 134 1.43 2.43 -7.40
N MET A 135 0.60 2.55 -8.44
CA MET A 135 1.05 3.13 -9.70
C MET A 135 1.66 4.53 -9.49
N GLY A 136 1.20 5.23 -8.43
CA GLY A 136 1.74 6.52 -8.00
C GLY A 136 3.16 6.47 -7.43
N GLY A 137 3.75 5.28 -7.23
CA GLY A 137 5.17 5.08 -6.93
C GLY A 137 6.07 5.14 -8.18
N ARG A 138 5.47 5.23 -9.38
CA ARG A 138 6.22 5.26 -10.66
C ARG A 138 5.69 6.29 -11.65
N ALA A 139 4.54 6.91 -11.37
CA ALA A 139 3.97 8.02 -12.13
C ALA A 139 3.38 9.04 -11.16
N THR A 140 3.67 10.33 -11.37
CA THR A 140 3.21 11.41 -10.50
C THR A 140 2.08 12.19 -11.17
N PHE A 141 1.17 12.71 -10.34
CA PHE A 141 0.06 13.54 -10.79
C PHE A 141 -0.02 14.79 -9.91
N PRO A 142 -0.55 15.92 -10.43
CA PRO A 142 -0.77 17.13 -9.65
C PRO A 142 -1.57 16.84 -8.37
N THR A 143 -1.34 17.62 -7.34
CA THR A 143 -1.95 17.53 -6.00
C THR A 143 -1.62 16.26 -5.19
N GLY A 144 -0.98 15.27 -5.77
CA GLY A 144 -0.55 14.04 -5.09
C GLY A 144 0.95 13.98 -4.80
N GLY A 145 1.71 15.07 -4.95
CA GLY A 145 3.18 15.06 -4.93
C GLY A 145 3.78 14.37 -3.71
N TRP A 146 3.32 14.71 -2.50
CA TRP A 146 3.83 14.10 -1.27
C TRP A 146 3.44 12.62 -1.11
N TYR A 147 2.23 12.25 -1.54
CA TYR A 147 1.82 10.85 -1.57
C TYR A 147 2.68 10.05 -2.54
N HIS A 148 2.87 10.57 -3.77
CA HIS A 148 3.70 9.91 -4.77
C HIS A 148 5.14 9.76 -4.28
N ALA A 149 5.72 10.79 -3.67
CA ALA A 149 7.06 10.72 -3.08
C ALA A 149 7.18 9.58 -2.06
N SER A 150 6.19 9.41 -1.17
CA SER A 150 6.17 8.29 -0.22
C SER A 150 6.11 6.93 -0.92
N LYS A 151 5.34 6.81 -2.01
CA LYS A 151 5.22 5.55 -2.76
C LYS A 151 6.44 5.27 -3.65
N TYR A 152 7.09 6.28 -4.20
CA TYR A 152 8.41 6.14 -4.86
C TYR A 152 9.46 5.63 -3.87
N ALA A 153 9.45 6.13 -2.63
CA ALA A 153 10.35 5.64 -1.59
C ALA A 153 10.11 4.15 -1.26
N VAL A 154 8.84 3.70 -1.24
CA VAL A 154 8.49 2.27 -1.06
C VAL A 154 9.02 1.42 -2.23
N GLU A 155 8.96 1.91 -3.48
CA GLU A 155 9.55 1.21 -4.63
C GLU A 155 11.06 1.01 -4.44
N ALA A 156 11.78 2.11 -4.14
CA ALA A 156 13.23 2.07 -3.97
C ALA A 156 13.64 1.14 -2.80
N LEU A 157 12.95 1.26 -1.65
CA LEU A 157 13.20 0.41 -0.48
C LEU A 157 12.97 -1.07 -0.81
N SER A 158 11.88 -1.38 -1.51
CA SER A 158 11.54 -2.77 -1.86
C SER A 158 12.51 -3.37 -2.86
N ASP A 159 13.01 -2.58 -3.82
CA ASP A 159 14.00 -3.04 -4.79
C ASP A 159 15.33 -3.38 -4.14
N ALA A 160 15.82 -2.51 -3.24
CA ALA A 160 17.03 -2.76 -2.48
C ALA A 160 16.86 -4.00 -1.59
N LEU A 161 15.79 -4.03 -0.79
CA LEU A 161 15.51 -5.11 0.15
C LEU A 161 15.43 -6.47 -0.56
N ARG A 162 14.79 -6.55 -1.73
CA ARG A 162 14.67 -7.78 -2.51
C ARG A 162 16.03 -8.41 -2.82
N ILE A 163 17.01 -7.61 -3.16
CA ILE A 163 18.37 -8.10 -3.47
C ILE A 163 19.10 -8.50 -2.18
N GLU A 164 18.96 -7.70 -1.12
CA GLU A 164 19.63 -7.93 0.16
C GLU A 164 19.19 -9.22 0.85
N VAL A 165 17.89 -9.57 0.74
CA VAL A 165 17.32 -10.72 1.47
C VAL A 165 17.21 -11.99 0.64
N ALA A 166 17.41 -11.92 -0.67
CA ALA A 166 17.34 -13.09 -1.58
C ALA A 166 18.25 -14.26 -1.14
N PRO A 167 19.52 -14.03 -0.68
CA PRO A 167 20.37 -15.12 -0.20
C PRO A 167 19.83 -15.89 1.01
N PHE A 168 18.85 -15.32 1.70
CA PHE A 168 18.23 -15.92 2.89
C PHE A 168 16.90 -16.62 2.58
N GLY A 169 16.53 -16.77 1.31
CA GLY A 169 15.28 -17.41 0.89
C GLY A 169 14.03 -16.55 1.16
N VAL A 170 14.19 -15.22 1.29
CA VAL A 170 13.09 -14.28 1.51
C VAL A 170 12.76 -13.56 0.19
N ASP A 171 11.48 -13.63 -0.21
CA ASP A 171 10.98 -12.90 -1.38
C ASP A 171 10.39 -11.54 -0.97
N VAL A 172 10.62 -10.51 -1.79
CA VAL A 172 9.99 -9.20 -1.65
C VAL A 172 9.19 -8.87 -2.91
N VAL A 173 7.90 -8.65 -2.70
CA VAL A 173 6.91 -8.42 -3.76
C VAL A 173 6.30 -7.02 -3.59
N LEU A 174 6.22 -6.28 -4.68
CA LEU A 174 5.47 -5.04 -4.78
C LEU A 174 4.14 -5.29 -5.48
N VAL A 175 3.06 -4.88 -4.85
CA VAL A 175 1.74 -4.81 -5.48
C VAL A 175 1.47 -3.35 -5.78
N GLU A 176 1.25 -3.01 -7.05
CA GLU A 176 1.08 -1.64 -7.55
C GLU A 176 -0.39 -1.43 -7.98
N PRO A 177 -1.30 -1.09 -7.04
CA PRO A 177 -2.67 -0.78 -7.39
C PRO A 177 -2.77 0.48 -8.26
N GLY A 178 -3.70 0.45 -9.22
CA GLY A 178 -4.19 1.65 -9.89
C GLY A 178 -5.30 2.30 -9.04
N LEU A 179 -6.44 2.60 -9.68
CA LEU A 179 -7.61 3.12 -8.99
C LEU A 179 -8.39 1.97 -8.36
N ILE A 180 -8.46 1.95 -7.04
CA ILE A 180 -9.18 0.94 -6.27
C ILE A 180 -10.29 1.62 -5.47
N ARG A 181 -11.53 1.21 -5.65
CA ARG A 181 -12.69 1.74 -4.91
C ARG A 181 -12.62 1.30 -3.45
N THR A 182 -12.19 2.20 -2.59
CA THR A 182 -12.06 2.02 -1.14
C THR A 182 -12.25 3.37 -0.45
N SER A 183 -12.37 3.39 0.86
CA SER A 183 -12.36 4.63 1.67
C SER A 183 -11.10 5.50 1.53
N PHE A 184 -10.08 5.03 0.82
CA PHE A 184 -8.90 5.83 0.46
C PHE A 184 -9.28 7.03 -0.44
N GLU A 185 -10.32 6.87 -1.29
CA GLU A 185 -10.87 7.93 -2.13
C GLU A 185 -11.41 9.08 -1.29
N ASP A 186 -12.13 8.78 -0.22
CA ASP A 186 -12.71 9.78 0.69
C ASP A 186 -11.60 10.61 1.37
N VAL A 187 -10.53 9.93 1.80
CA VAL A 187 -9.37 10.58 2.43
C VAL A 187 -8.62 11.48 1.42
N ALA A 188 -8.46 11.02 0.20
CA ALA A 188 -7.85 11.80 -0.88
C ALA A 188 -8.71 13.02 -1.23
N GLY A 189 -10.04 12.86 -1.29
CA GLY A 189 -11.01 13.93 -1.55
C GLY A 189 -10.99 15.02 -0.48
N ALA A 190 -11.01 14.65 0.79
CA ALA A 190 -11.00 15.59 1.91
C ALA A 190 -9.78 16.55 1.89
N GLY A 191 -8.60 16.08 1.48
CA GLY A 191 -7.42 16.94 1.32
C GLY A 191 -7.53 17.97 0.20
N LEU A 192 -8.41 17.73 -0.79
CA LEU A 192 -8.68 18.64 -1.89
C LEU A 192 -9.85 19.61 -1.63
N GLU A 193 -10.65 19.36 -0.58
CA GLU A 193 -11.78 20.22 -0.19
C GLU A 193 -11.37 21.43 0.64
N ALA A 194 -10.27 21.33 1.38
CA ALA A 194 -9.76 22.43 2.19
C ALA A 194 -9.18 23.53 1.28
N GLN A 195 -9.68 24.77 1.42
CA GLN A 195 -9.25 25.98 0.69
C GLN A 195 -9.55 26.00 -0.83
N VAL A 196 -10.82 26.24 -1.15
CA VAL A 196 -11.22 26.52 -2.55
C VAL A 196 -10.74 27.90 -3.00
N ASP A 197 -10.51 28.82 -2.07
CA ASP A 197 -10.03 30.19 -2.32
C ASP A 197 -8.52 30.25 -2.23
N GLY A 198 -7.84 30.56 -3.32
CA GLY A 198 -6.39 30.69 -3.37
C GLY A 198 -5.82 30.42 -4.77
N PRO A 199 -4.52 30.63 -4.96
CA PRO A 199 -3.88 30.49 -6.28
C PRO A 199 -4.03 29.07 -6.86
N TYR A 200 -4.20 28.05 -6.02
CA TYR A 200 -4.37 26.66 -6.43
C TYR A 200 -5.84 26.20 -6.47
N GLY A 201 -6.81 27.07 -6.24
CA GLY A 201 -8.25 26.75 -6.31
C GLY A 201 -8.65 26.04 -7.60
N PRO A 202 -8.32 26.57 -8.78
CA PRO A 202 -8.63 25.93 -10.07
C PRO A 202 -7.98 24.56 -10.23
N LEU A 203 -6.73 24.38 -9.76
CA LEU A 203 -6.05 23.09 -9.80
C LEU A 203 -6.73 22.05 -8.90
N ARG A 204 -7.15 22.44 -7.70
CA ARG A 204 -7.88 21.56 -6.77
C ARG A 204 -9.20 21.11 -7.37
N GLN A 205 -9.97 22.04 -7.95
CA GLN A 205 -11.23 21.72 -8.61
C GLN A 205 -11.01 20.74 -9.76
N THR A 206 -10.08 21.02 -10.67
CA THR A 206 -9.78 20.13 -11.80
C THR A 206 -9.32 18.76 -11.30
N SER A 207 -8.48 18.71 -10.25
CA SER A 207 -8.03 17.44 -9.67
C SER A 207 -9.18 16.62 -9.11
N ARG A 208 -10.16 17.25 -8.45
CA ARG A 208 -11.38 16.59 -7.95
C ARG A 208 -12.21 16.01 -9.10
N GLU A 209 -12.46 16.81 -10.14
CA GLU A 209 -13.22 16.39 -11.32
C GLU A 209 -12.56 15.22 -12.05
N VAL A 210 -11.24 15.29 -12.24
CA VAL A 210 -10.44 14.21 -12.85
C VAL A 210 -10.51 12.94 -12.00
N THR A 211 -10.35 13.07 -10.69
CA THR A 211 -10.43 11.95 -9.74
C THR A 211 -11.81 11.32 -9.77
N ALA A 212 -12.87 12.09 -9.57
CA ALA A 212 -14.25 11.60 -9.59
C ALA A 212 -14.60 10.89 -10.91
N ARG A 213 -14.24 11.48 -12.07
CA ARG A 213 -14.44 10.86 -13.38
C ARG A 213 -13.71 9.53 -13.51
N ASN A 214 -12.47 9.45 -13.00
CA ASN A 214 -11.67 8.24 -13.09
C ASN A 214 -12.22 7.12 -12.20
N TYR A 215 -12.72 7.42 -11.00
CA TYR A 215 -13.34 6.44 -10.11
C TYR A 215 -14.73 6.00 -10.58
N ALA A 216 -15.52 6.90 -11.20
CA ALA A 216 -16.79 6.54 -11.82
C ALA A 216 -16.62 5.70 -13.10
N GLY A 217 -15.43 5.71 -13.69
CA GLY A 217 -15.10 4.98 -14.90
C GLY A 217 -14.90 3.47 -14.67
N ARG A 218 -14.88 2.72 -15.80
CA ARG A 218 -14.62 1.27 -15.78
C ARG A 218 -13.19 0.88 -15.40
N GLY A 219 -12.28 1.85 -15.25
CA GLY A 219 -10.88 1.61 -14.88
C GLY A 219 -10.64 1.36 -13.40
N ALA A 220 -11.56 1.78 -12.53
CA ALA A 220 -11.50 1.52 -11.10
C ALA A 220 -12.09 0.13 -10.78
N VAL A 221 -11.39 -0.64 -9.96
CA VAL A 221 -11.81 -1.99 -9.52
C VAL A 221 -12.01 -2.02 -8.01
N GLY A 222 -12.65 -3.09 -7.50
CA GLY A 222 -12.79 -3.32 -6.06
C GLY A 222 -11.47 -3.77 -5.42
N PRO A 223 -11.36 -3.71 -4.07
CA PRO A 223 -10.19 -4.16 -3.34
C PRO A 223 -9.94 -5.67 -3.48
N GLU A 224 -10.94 -6.45 -3.89
CA GLU A 224 -10.85 -7.89 -4.13
C GLU A 224 -9.85 -8.22 -5.25
N ALA A 225 -9.70 -7.33 -6.24
CA ALA A 225 -8.72 -7.49 -7.31
C ALA A 225 -7.28 -7.42 -6.78
N VAL A 226 -7.04 -6.61 -5.75
CA VAL A 226 -5.74 -6.53 -5.07
C VAL A 226 -5.57 -7.74 -4.15
N ALA A 227 -6.60 -8.12 -3.42
CA ALA A 227 -6.60 -9.28 -2.53
C ALA A 227 -6.26 -10.58 -3.28
N ALA A 228 -6.85 -10.80 -4.46
CA ALA A 228 -6.53 -11.94 -5.30
C ALA A 228 -5.03 -12.02 -5.66
N VAL A 229 -4.41 -10.87 -5.96
CA VAL A 229 -2.98 -10.80 -6.27
C VAL A 229 -2.13 -11.01 -5.00
N VAL A 230 -2.55 -10.54 -3.83
CA VAL A 230 -1.88 -10.86 -2.57
C VAL A 230 -1.89 -12.37 -2.33
N VAL A 231 -3.03 -13.04 -2.50
CA VAL A 231 -3.13 -14.51 -2.39
C VAL A 231 -2.23 -15.19 -3.44
N GLU A 232 -2.28 -14.78 -4.72
CA GLU A 232 -1.40 -15.31 -5.77
C GLU A 232 0.07 -15.18 -5.38
N SER A 233 0.46 -13.98 -4.93
CA SER A 233 1.85 -13.70 -4.56
C SER A 233 2.33 -14.56 -3.39
N LEU A 234 1.47 -14.87 -2.42
CA LEU A 234 1.80 -15.71 -1.26
C LEU A 234 1.75 -17.21 -1.58
N SER A 235 0.91 -17.64 -2.52
CA SER A 235 0.76 -19.05 -2.90
C SER A 235 1.80 -19.50 -3.94
N SER A 236 2.36 -18.58 -4.72
CA SER A 236 3.31 -18.91 -5.79
C SER A 236 4.65 -19.40 -5.22
N GLY A 237 5.21 -20.45 -5.82
CA GLY A 237 6.60 -20.88 -5.55
C GLY A 237 7.65 -19.88 -6.04
N HIS A 238 7.33 -19.12 -7.10
CA HIS A 238 8.20 -18.11 -7.70
C HIS A 238 7.37 -16.86 -8.01
N PRO A 239 7.11 -15.98 -7.01
CA PRO A 239 6.31 -14.79 -7.22
C PRO A 239 7.03 -13.79 -8.12
N ARG A 240 6.26 -13.01 -8.88
CA ARG A 240 6.83 -11.86 -9.59
C ARG A 240 7.28 -10.81 -8.58
N SER A 241 8.31 -10.06 -8.90
CA SER A 241 8.75 -8.93 -8.06
C SER A 241 7.72 -7.79 -8.02
N ARG A 242 6.86 -7.67 -9.06
CA ARG A 242 5.84 -6.61 -9.20
C ARG A 242 4.55 -7.11 -9.83
N TYR A 243 3.43 -6.63 -9.29
CA TYR A 243 2.08 -6.88 -9.80
C TYR A 243 1.35 -5.56 -9.99
N VAL A 244 1.21 -5.09 -11.22
CA VAL A 244 0.38 -3.94 -11.58
C VAL A 244 -1.07 -4.40 -11.78
N ILE A 245 -2.01 -3.89 -10.97
CA ILE A 245 -3.34 -4.48 -10.86
C ILE A 245 -4.25 -4.15 -12.05
N THR A 246 -4.39 -2.86 -12.41
CA THR A 246 -5.37 -2.46 -13.43
C THR A 246 -4.73 -2.31 -14.82
N PRO A 247 -5.46 -2.64 -15.91
CA PRO A 247 -4.98 -2.37 -17.26
C PRO A 247 -4.65 -0.89 -17.49
N GLN A 248 -5.45 0.01 -16.92
CA GLN A 248 -5.20 1.44 -16.98
C GLN A 248 -3.87 1.83 -16.33
N ALA A 249 -3.57 1.30 -15.14
CA ALA A 249 -2.28 1.55 -14.48
C ALA A 249 -1.12 1.04 -15.33
N ARG A 250 -1.25 -0.14 -15.95
CA ARG A 250 -0.22 -0.68 -16.87
C ARG A 250 0.02 0.26 -18.05
N ALA A 251 -1.05 0.76 -18.68
CA ALA A 251 -0.95 1.70 -19.80
C ALA A 251 -0.28 3.02 -19.39
N ILE A 252 -0.67 3.59 -18.24
CA ILE A 252 -0.08 4.83 -17.71
C ILE A 252 1.42 4.64 -17.42
N LEU A 253 1.80 3.56 -16.75
CA LEU A 253 3.21 3.29 -16.45
C LEU A 253 4.06 3.04 -17.71
N GLN A 254 3.50 2.37 -18.71
CA GLN A 254 4.16 2.21 -20.02
C GLN A 254 4.33 3.56 -20.72
N MET A 255 3.28 4.37 -20.77
CA MET A 255 3.34 5.71 -21.34
C MET A 255 4.39 6.57 -20.62
N ARG A 256 4.39 6.61 -19.27
CA ARG A 256 5.38 7.36 -18.48
C ARG A 256 6.81 6.92 -18.77
N ARG A 257 7.02 5.61 -18.92
CA ARG A 257 8.35 5.05 -19.23
C ARG A 257 8.87 5.46 -20.61
N LEU A 258 7.98 5.54 -21.62
CA LEU A 258 8.37 5.77 -23.02
C LEU A 258 8.36 7.23 -23.42
N ALA A 259 7.48 8.04 -22.79
CA ALA A 259 7.21 9.40 -23.25
C ALA A 259 8.29 10.43 -22.89
N GLY A 260 9.12 10.17 -21.87
CA GLY A 260 10.01 11.17 -21.30
C GLY A 260 9.26 12.34 -20.63
N ASP A 261 10.01 13.24 -19.96
CA ASP A 261 9.39 14.26 -19.10
C ASP A 261 8.59 15.30 -19.89
N ARG A 262 9.09 15.78 -21.03
CA ARG A 262 8.40 16.81 -21.83
C ARG A 262 7.00 16.36 -22.30
N VAL A 263 6.90 15.14 -22.80
CA VAL A 263 5.61 14.60 -23.30
C VAL A 263 4.68 14.29 -22.14
N TRP A 264 5.23 13.77 -21.04
CA TRP A 264 4.45 13.51 -19.82
C TRP A 264 3.85 14.80 -19.26
N ASP A 265 4.66 15.83 -19.08
CA ASP A 265 4.23 17.14 -18.58
C ASP A 265 3.18 17.79 -19.49
N ALA A 266 3.39 17.75 -20.82
CA ALA A 266 2.43 18.26 -21.78
C ALA A 266 1.09 17.51 -21.69
N THR A 267 1.12 16.19 -21.48
CA THR A 267 -0.07 15.37 -21.28
C THR A 267 -0.81 15.76 -20.02
N LEU A 268 -0.09 15.90 -18.89
CA LEU A 268 -0.69 16.29 -17.62
C LEU A 268 -1.28 17.71 -17.68
N ARG A 269 -0.57 18.68 -18.28
CA ARG A 269 -1.11 20.03 -18.49
C ARG A 269 -2.39 20.04 -19.31
N LYS A 270 -2.52 19.13 -20.29
CA LYS A 270 -3.75 18.99 -21.09
C LYS A 270 -4.89 18.38 -20.29
N ILE A 271 -4.61 17.44 -19.37
CA ILE A 271 -5.60 16.77 -18.51
C ILE A 271 -6.06 17.70 -17.38
N TYR A 272 -5.08 18.35 -16.72
CA TYR A 272 -5.29 19.22 -15.56
C TYR A 272 -5.26 20.70 -15.99
N ARG A 273 -6.15 21.10 -16.90
CA ARG A 273 -6.27 22.47 -17.38
C ARG A 273 -6.70 23.40 -16.24
N TRP A 274 -5.76 24.14 -15.64
CA TRP A 274 -6.00 25.04 -14.52
C TRP A 274 -5.36 26.44 -14.70
N ALA A 275 -4.51 26.61 -15.72
CA ALA A 275 -3.90 27.88 -16.14
C ALA A 275 -4.18 28.13 -17.63
#